data_9e6fef8e2bd51bd93f4c8421fe1f31d9
#
_entry.id   9e6fef8e2bd51bd93f4c8421fe1f31d9
#
_cell.length_a   1.000
_cell.length_b   1.000
_cell.length_c   1.000
_cell.angle_alpha   90.00
_cell.angle_beta   90.00
_cell.angle_gamma   90.00
#
_symmetry.space_group_name_H-M   'P 1'
#
loop_
_entity.id
_entity.type
_entity.pdbx_description
1 polymer ?
#
loop_
_entity_poly.entity_id
_entity_poly.type
_entity_poly.pdbx_seq_one_letter_code
_entity_poly.pdbx_strand_id
1 'polypeptide(L)'
;TPGDWGGNMDTPEMRAGVTCYLGVNVEGAMFSFGDGHARQGEGETCGVAVECAMDTVIIIDLIKGSPTPWPRIESDDYIMTTGSTKPLEDAFRISHQQMVHWVSDLTGQSTIDSYQFVSQTALTPVANVVDTNYTMVAKVAKRHLGDVSIMNNIHNKLRAQAAAYLKAQKG
;
A
#
# COMPACT_ATOMS: atom_id res chain seq x y z
N THR A 1 0.47 9.91 13.16
CA THR A 1 -0.26 8.68 13.50
C THR A 1 -0.80 8.06 12.23
N PRO A 2 -0.58 6.78 11.97
CA PRO A 2 -1.14 6.09 10.81
C PRO A 2 -2.64 5.83 10.99
N GLY A 3 -3.37 5.78 9.87
CA GLY A 3 -4.81 5.57 9.84
C GLY A 3 -5.31 5.29 8.42
N ASP A 4 -6.63 5.45 8.20
CA ASP A 4 -7.26 5.26 6.88
C ASP A 4 -6.84 6.31 5.85
N TRP A 5 -6.29 7.43 6.29
CA TRP A 5 -5.69 8.48 5.46
C TRP A 5 -4.22 8.19 5.04
N GLY A 6 -3.63 7.09 5.48
CA GLY A 6 -2.20 6.80 5.38
C GLY A 6 -1.47 7.27 6.63
N GLY A 7 -0.74 8.38 6.56
CA GLY A 7 0.06 8.90 7.68
C GLY A 7 1.35 8.09 7.85
N ASN A 8 1.82 8.01 9.09
CA ASN A 8 3.07 7.33 9.50
C ASN A 8 2.90 5.79 9.48
N MET A 9 2.71 5.23 8.30
CA MET A 9 2.48 3.78 8.15
C MET A 9 3.74 2.95 8.38
N ASP A 10 4.91 3.55 8.19
CA ASP A 10 6.25 2.96 8.36
C ASP A 10 6.35 1.54 7.82
N THR A 11 5.91 1.36 6.59
CA THR A 11 5.97 0.05 5.96
C THR A 11 7.13 -0.05 4.97
N PRO A 12 8.01 -1.08 5.09
CA PRO A 12 9.05 -1.35 4.10
C PRO A 12 8.52 -1.59 2.68
N GLU A 13 7.22 -1.81 2.54
CA GLU A 13 6.57 -1.96 1.23
C GLU A 13 6.43 -0.62 0.47
N MET A 14 6.50 0.53 1.16
CA MET A 14 6.54 1.87 0.55
C MET A 14 7.96 2.20 0.09
N ARG A 15 8.29 1.77 -1.11
CA ARG A 15 9.62 1.92 -1.71
C ARG A 15 9.53 2.41 -3.16
N ALA A 16 10.68 2.75 -3.75
CA ALA A 16 10.75 3.15 -5.15
C ALA A 16 10.09 2.11 -6.07
N GLY A 17 9.24 2.58 -6.98
CA GLY A 17 8.57 1.75 -7.97
C GLY A 17 7.20 1.20 -7.55
N VAL A 18 6.71 1.52 -6.35
CA VAL A 18 5.33 1.19 -5.95
C VAL A 18 4.36 2.33 -6.28
N THR A 19 3.09 2.00 -6.37
CA THR A 19 1.98 2.95 -6.41
C THR A 19 1.21 2.85 -5.11
N CYS A 20 1.03 3.97 -4.41
CA CYS A 20 0.19 4.06 -3.23
C CYS A 20 -1.14 4.72 -3.60
N TYR A 21 -2.24 4.08 -3.25
CA TYR A 21 -3.60 4.59 -3.43
C TYR A 21 -4.13 5.07 -2.09
N LEU A 22 -4.45 6.34 -2.01
CA LEU A 22 -5.00 6.98 -0.80
C LEU A 22 -6.39 7.54 -1.10
N GLY A 23 -7.32 7.37 -0.17
CA GLY A 23 -8.61 8.05 -0.23
C GLY A 23 -8.44 9.55 -0.05
N VAL A 24 -9.17 10.34 -0.83
CA VAL A 24 -9.25 11.80 -0.64
C VAL A 24 -10.34 12.11 0.37
N ASN A 25 -9.97 12.65 1.53
CA ASN A 25 -10.89 12.91 2.64
C ASN A 25 -11.39 14.36 2.70
N VAL A 26 -10.68 15.29 2.04
CA VAL A 26 -10.99 16.72 2.04
C VAL A 26 -10.78 17.32 0.65
N GLU A 27 -11.47 18.43 0.38
CA GLU A 27 -11.28 19.18 -0.85
C GLU A 27 -9.81 19.62 -0.99
N GLY A 28 -9.25 19.50 -2.20
CA GLY A 28 -7.85 19.79 -2.48
C GLY A 28 -6.88 18.69 -2.08
N ALA A 29 -7.37 17.57 -1.55
CA ALA A 29 -6.61 16.38 -1.10
C ALA A 29 -5.56 16.63 -0.01
N MET A 30 -4.91 17.79 0.04
CA MET A 30 -3.89 18.19 1.04
C MET A 30 -2.76 17.16 1.18
N PHE A 31 -2.27 16.63 0.05
CA PHE A 31 -1.25 15.60 0.02
C PHE A 31 0.07 16.09 0.63
N SER A 32 0.66 15.26 1.48
CA SER A 32 2.03 15.43 2.01
C SER A 32 2.72 14.07 2.12
N PHE A 33 4.04 14.07 2.09
CA PHE A 33 4.85 12.88 2.34
C PHE A 33 6.17 13.29 3.00
N GLY A 34 6.82 12.31 3.64
CA GLY A 34 8.10 12.51 4.33
C GLY A 34 8.57 11.20 4.92
N ASP A 35 9.44 11.30 5.93
CA ASP A 35 9.91 10.18 6.72
C ASP A 35 10.72 9.18 5.90
N GLY A 36 11.87 9.66 5.42
CA GLY A 36 12.75 8.88 4.55
C GLY A 36 13.62 7.92 5.33
N HIS A 37 13.41 6.61 5.11
CA HIS A 37 14.18 5.54 5.73
C HIS A 37 15.11 4.88 4.70
N ALA A 38 16.42 4.93 4.93
CA ALA A 38 17.39 4.19 4.11
C ALA A 38 17.24 2.67 4.30
N ARG A 39 16.80 2.23 5.49
CA ARG A 39 16.47 0.86 5.82
C ARG A 39 15.55 0.78 7.02
N GLN A 40 14.55 -0.09 6.92
CA GLN A 40 13.69 -0.48 8.03
C GLN A 40 13.49 -2.00 8.01
N GLY A 41 13.49 -2.61 9.18
CA GLY A 41 13.04 -4.00 9.38
C GLY A 41 11.55 -4.06 9.69
N GLU A 42 10.97 -5.24 9.57
CA GLU A 42 9.58 -5.49 9.96
C GLU A 42 9.36 -5.09 11.42
N GLY A 43 8.25 -4.36 11.66
CA GLY A 43 7.84 -3.91 12.98
C GLY A 43 8.49 -2.62 13.47
N GLU A 44 9.58 -2.14 12.85
CA GLU A 44 10.32 -0.95 13.31
C GLU A 44 10.58 -0.95 14.83
N THR A 45 11.02 -2.07 15.35
CA THR A 45 10.86 -2.52 16.73
C THR A 45 11.43 -1.61 17.82
N CYS A 46 12.36 -0.72 17.50
CA CYS A 46 12.91 0.25 18.46
C CYS A 46 12.33 1.68 18.29
N GLY A 47 11.38 1.87 17.38
CA GLY A 47 10.72 3.16 17.16
C GLY A 47 11.46 4.10 16.21
N VAL A 48 12.53 3.63 15.59
CA VAL A 48 13.29 4.34 14.55
C VAL A 48 13.87 3.35 13.55
N ALA A 49 13.93 3.76 12.29
CA ALA A 49 14.65 3.06 11.24
C ALA A 49 16.03 3.69 11.01
N VAL A 50 16.60 3.57 9.84
CA VAL A 50 17.78 4.36 9.43
C VAL A 50 17.26 5.64 8.79
N GLU A 51 17.01 6.63 9.63
CA GLU A 51 16.47 7.93 9.25
C GLU A 51 17.45 8.68 8.34
N CYS A 52 16.96 9.25 7.25
CA CYS A 52 17.79 10.00 6.34
C CYS A 52 17.04 11.04 5.52
N ALA A 53 17.75 12.08 5.09
CA ALA A 53 17.27 12.98 4.06
C ALA A 53 17.26 12.28 2.70
N MET A 54 16.23 12.53 1.91
CA MET A 54 16.05 11.93 0.57
C MET A 54 15.64 12.97 -0.46
N ASP A 55 16.23 12.90 -1.64
CA ASP A 55 15.67 13.53 -2.84
C ASP A 55 14.68 12.57 -3.48
N THR A 56 13.40 12.91 -3.46
CA THR A 56 12.33 12.03 -3.90
C THR A 56 11.60 12.59 -5.11
N VAL A 57 11.44 11.77 -6.14
CA VAL A 57 10.60 12.07 -7.31
C VAL A 57 9.33 11.26 -7.21
N ILE A 58 8.20 11.94 -7.21
CA ILE A 58 6.86 11.32 -7.18
C ILE A 58 6.06 11.73 -8.41
N ILE A 59 5.16 10.84 -8.83
CA ILE A 59 4.15 11.12 -9.84
C ILE A 59 2.80 11.04 -9.14
N ILE A 60 1.98 12.07 -9.27
CA ILE A 60 0.64 12.12 -8.67
C ILE A 60 -0.39 12.05 -9.79
N ASP A 61 -1.40 11.22 -9.63
CA ASP A 61 -2.57 11.12 -10.50
C ASP A 61 -3.84 11.03 -9.64
N LEU A 62 -5.00 11.27 -10.22
CA LEU A 62 -6.29 11.26 -9.53
C LEU A 62 -7.29 10.34 -10.24
N ILE A 63 -7.79 9.35 -9.52
CA ILE A 63 -8.89 8.48 -9.97
C ILE A 63 -10.18 8.96 -9.29
N LYS A 64 -11.07 9.55 -10.07
CA LYS A 64 -12.39 9.99 -9.56
C LYS A 64 -13.36 8.83 -9.42
N GLY A 65 -14.19 8.87 -8.37
CA GLY A 65 -15.27 7.90 -8.17
C GLY A 65 -14.81 6.50 -7.71
N SER A 66 -13.56 6.35 -7.29
CA SER A 66 -13.01 5.07 -6.80
C SER A 66 -12.28 5.27 -5.46
N PRO A 67 -13.00 5.61 -4.39
CA PRO A 67 -12.38 5.81 -3.09
C PRO A 67 -11.81 4.49 -2.55
N THR A 68 -10.67 4.58 -1.87
CA THR A 68 -10.11 3.48 -1.09
C THR A 68 -10.38 3.74 0.39
N PRO A 69 -11.09 2.85 1.11
CA PRO A 69 -11.38 3.05 2.53
C PRO A 69 -10.13 3.03 3.41
N TRP A 70 -9.11 2.30 2.98
CA TRP A 70 -7.78 2.21 3.61
C TRP A 70 -6.71 2.28 2.52
N PRO A 71 -5.47 2.69 2.85
CA PRO A 71 -4.39 2.73 1.88
C PRO A 71 -4.17 1.38 1.21
N ARG A 72 -3.98 1.42 -0.10
CA ARG A 72 -3.61 0.28 -0.93
C ARG A 72 -2.24 0.55 -1.54
N ILE A 73 -1.44 -0.48 -1.68
CA ILE A 73 -0.12 -0.39 -2.32
C ILE A 73 -0.07 -1.43 -3.43
N GLU A 74 0.49 -1.04 -4.55
CA GLU A 74 0.69 -1.94 -5.70
C GLU A 74 2.16 -1.88 -6.12
N SER A 75 2.79 -3.05 -6.21
CA SER A 75 4.09 -3.22 -6.85
C SER A 75 3.94 -3.98 -8.18
N ASP A 76 5.05 -4.19 -8.88
CA ASP A 76 5.03 -5.00 -10.10
C ASP A 76 4.49 -6.42 -9.81
N ASP A 77 4.76 -6.98 -8.61
CA ASP A 77 4.45 -8.37 -8.26
C ASP A 77 3.28 -8.56 -7.28
N TYR A 78 2.89 -7.52 -6.53
CA TYR A 78 1.95 -7.65 -5.40
C TYR A 78 0.90 -6.56 -5.38
N ILE A 79 -0.26 -6.91 -4.84
CA ILE A 79 -1.24 -5.98 -4.28
C ILE A 79 -1.20 -6.07 -2.76
N MET A 80 -1.39 -4.93 -2.08
CA MET A 80 -1.28 -4.83 -0.63
C MET A 80 -2.32 -3.87 -0.09
N THR A 81 -2.81 -4.16 1.10
CA THR A 81 -3.71 -3.29 1.86
C THR A 81 -3.17 -3.08 3.26
N THR A 82 -3.33 -1.91 3.82
CA THR A 82 -2.91 -1.60 5.18
C THR A 82 -4.09 -1.56 6.15
N GLY A 83 -3.80 -1.78 7.41
CA GLY A 83 -4.71 -1.53 8.52
C GLY A 83 -3.92 -0.98 9.68
N SER A 84 -4.34 0.17 10.23
CA SER A 84 -3.58 0.87 11.26
C SER A 84 -4.45 1.19 12.46
N THR A 85 -4.24 0.46 13.56
CA THR A 85 -4.96 0.62 14.83
C THR A 85 -4.28 -0.15 15.95
N LYS A 86 -4.82 -0.09 17.15
CA LYS A 86 -4.50 -0.94 18.31
C LYS A 86 -5.76 -1.65 18.79
N PRO A 87 -5.65 -2.89 19.28
CA PRO A 87 -4.44 -3.73 19.31
C PRO A 87 -4.02 -4.23 17.90
N LEU A 88 -2.87 -4.91 17.80
CA LEU A 88 -2.31 -5.38 16.53
C LEU A 88 -3.25 -6.34 15.79
N GLU A 89 -4.02 -7.14 16.52
CA GLU A 89 -5.01 -8.06 15.95
C GLU A 89 -6.11 -7.33 15.18
N ASP A 90 -6.48 -6.13 15.59
CA ASP A 90 -7.46 -5.32 14.86
C ASP A 90 -6.85 -4.68 13.62
N ALA A 91 -5.58 -4.26 13.66
CA ALA A 91 -4.84 -3.85 12.47
C ALA A 91 -4.74 -4.99 11.44
N PHE A 92 -4.47 -6.22 11.90
CA PHE A 92 -4.53 -7.43 11.07
C PHE A 92 -5.91 -7.63 10.44
N ARG A 93 -6.99 -7.58 11.24
CA ARG A 93 -8.36 -7.76 10.74
C ARG A 93 -8.71 -6.73 9.67
N ILE A 94 -8.38 -5.46 9.90
CA ILE A 94 -8.63 -4.39 8.95
C ILE A 94 -7.89 -4.65 7.63
N SER A 95 -6.58 -4.89 7.69
CA SER A 95 -5.78 -5.10 6.47
C SER A 95 -6.29 -6.29 5.65
N HIS A 96 -6.62 -7.42 6.30
CA HIS A 96 -7.11 -8.62 5.62
C HIS A 96 -8.54 -8.45 5.11
N GLN A 97 -9.42 -7.79 5.86
CA GLN A 97 -10.77 -7.47 5.39
C GLN A 97 -10.73 -6.62 4.11
N GLN A 98 -9.87 -5.61 4.10
CA GLN A 98 -9.68 -4.77 2.91
C GLN A 98 -9.13 -5.56 1.72
N MET A 99 -8.21 -6.51 1.96
CA MET A 99 -7.69 -7.39 0.92
C MET A 99 -8.79 -8.33 0.38
N VAL A 100 -9.61 -8.91 1.25
CA VAL A 100 -10.74 -9.77 0.84
C VAL A 100 -11.70 -9.02 -0.07
N HIS A 101 -12.09 -7.80 0.29
CA HIS A 101 -12.95 -6.98 -0.54
C HIS A 101 -12.28 -6.62 -1.87
N TRP A 102 -11.02 -6.23 -1.85
CA TRP A 102 -10.31 -5.89 -3.08
C TRP A 102 -10.16 -7.09 -4.02
N VAL A 103 -9.83 -8.27 -3.51
CA VAL A 103 -9.78 -9.51 -4.31
C VAL A 103 -11.15 -9.85 -4.87
N SER A 104 -12.23 -9.76 -4.08
CA SER A 104 -13.60 -9.97 -4.53
C SER A 104 -13.96 -9.02 -5.70
N ASP A 105 -13.66 -7.73 -5.55
CA ASP A 105 -13.91 -6.72 -6.58
C ASP A 105 -13.13 -7.00 -7.88
N LEU A 106 -11.86 -7.43 -7.75
CA LEU A 106 -10.98 -7.67 -8.89
C LEU A 106 -11.35 -8.95 -9.66
N THR A 107 -11.73 -10.00 -8.95
CA THR A 107 -11.91 -11.34 -9.53
C THR A 107 -13.36 -11.70 -9.81
N GLY A 108 -14.33 -10.95 -9.25
CA GLY A 108 -15.75 -11.27 -9.29
C GLY A 108 -16.13 -12.48 -8.42
N GLN A 109 -15.23 -13.01 -7.62
CA GLN A 109 -15.53 -14.10 -6.67
C GLN A 109 -16.41 -13.60 -5.51
N SER A 110 -17.13 -14.51 -4.90
CA SER A 110 -17.85 -14.19 -3.66
C SER A 110 -16.88 -13.75 -2.55
N THR A 111 -17.36 -12.95 -1.60
CA THR A 111 -16.55 -12.53 -0.44
C THR A 111 -16.02 -13.73 0.35
N ILE A 112 -16.80 -14.81 0.44
CA ILE A 112 -16.40 -16.04 1.14
C ILE A 112 -15.27 -16.78 0.40
N ASP A 113 -15.35 -16.88 -0.92
CA ASP A 113 -14.29 -17.50 -1.72
C ASP A 113 -13.02 -16.64 -1.69
N SER A 114 -13.18 -15.32 -1.78
CA SER A 114 -12.07 -14.36 -1.64
C SER A 114 -11.43 -14.43 -0.25
N TYR A 115 -12.20 -14.64 0.80
CA TYR A 115 -11.68 -14.84 2.15
C TYR A 115 -10.84 -16.12 2.26
N GLN A 116 -11.32 -17.23 1.70
CA GLN A 116 -10.55 -18.47 1.63
C GLN A 116 -9.28 -18.29 0.79
N PHE A 117 -9.38 -17.60 -0.34
CA PHE A 117 -8.25 -17.32 -1.21
C PHE A 117 -7.17 -16.49 -0.48
N VAL A 118 -7.56 -15.41 0.19
CA VAL A 118 -6.65 -14.57 0.98
C VAL A 118 -6.01 -15.38 2.11
N SER A 119 -6.79 -16.22 2.81
CA SER A 119 -6.27 -17.10 3.86
C SER A 119 -5.17 -18.05 3.40
N GLN A 120 -5.20 -18.45 2.13
CA GLN A 120 -4.26 -19.41 1.54
C GLN A 120 -3.04 -18.73 0.88
N THR A 121 -3.16 -17.47 0.46
CA THR A 121 -2.16 -16.83 -0.40
C THR A 121 -1.52 -15.59 0.19
N ALA A 122 -2.12 -14.98 1.22
CA ALA A 122 -1.61 -13.74 1.77
C ALA A 122 -0.32 -13.93 2.57
N LEU A 123 0.60 -13.01 2.38
CA LEU A 123 1.69 -12.70 3.30
C LEU A 123 1.23 -11.56 4.21
N THR A 124 1.73 -11.53 5.44
CA THR A 124 1.28 -10.57 6.45
C THR A 124 2.45 -9.85 7.10
N PRO A 125 3.14 -8.95 6.36
CA PRO A 125 4.22 -8.18 6.96
C PRO A 125 3.70 -7.26 8.08
N VAL A 126 4.49 -7.15 9.14
CA VAL A 126 4.27 -6.19 10.22
C VAL A 126 5.02 -4.91 9.88
N ALA A 127 4.31 -3.83 9.57
CA ALA A 127 4.95 -2.58 9.18
C ALA A 127 5.60 -1.90 10.38
N ASN A 128 4.80 -1.54 11.39
CA ASN A 128 5.32 -1.04 12.66
C ASN A 128 4.47 -1.50 13.86
N VAL A 129 5.09 -1.60 15.03
CA VAL A 129 4.47 -1.92 16.33
C VAL A 129 4.90 -0.93 17.41
N VAL A 130 5.25 0.28 17.04
CA VAL A 130 5.84 1.29 17.95
C VAL A 130 5.05 2.59 17.97
N ASP A 131 4.28 2.87 16.93
CA ASP A 131 3.50 4.08 16.80
C ASP A 131 2.26 4.11 17.70
N THR A 132 1.57 5.26 17.69
CA THR A 132 0.28 5.45 18.35
C THR A 132 -0.74 4.41 17.88
N ASN A 133 -0.78 4.10 16.57
CA ASN A 133 -1.42 2.94 15.98
C ASN A 133 -0.35 2.03 15.37
N TYR A 134 -0.55 0.72 15.48
CA TYR A 134 0.27 -0.28 14.80
C TYR A 134 -0.20 -0.46 13.37
N THR A 135 0.70 -0.76 12.44
CA THR A 135 0.33 -0.99 11.05
C THR A 135 0.65 -2.41 10.62
N MET A 136 -0.37 -3.11 10.10
CA MET A 136 -0.27 -4.40 9.44
C MET A 136 -0.53 -4.27 7.96
N VAL A 137 0.12 -5.13 7.19
CA VAL A 137 -0.09 -5.22 5.74
C VAL A 137 -0.61 -6.61 5.40
N ALA A 138 -1.68 -6.70 4.59
CA ALA A 138 -2.03 -7.91 3.86
C ALA A 138 -1.48 -7.79 2.44
N LYS A 139 -0.76 -8.82 1.96
CA LYS A 139 -0.01 -8.80 0.71
C LYS A 139 -0.29 -10.06 -0.10
N VAL A 140 -0.81 -9.92 -1.31
CA VAL A 140 -1.15 -11.03 -2.22
C VAL A 140 -0.37 -10.87 -3.52
N ALA A 141 0.27 -11.95 -3.97
CA ALA A 141 1.00 -11.94 -5.21
C ALA A 141 0.06 -11.91 -6.42
N LYS A 142 0.31 -11.01 -7.37
CA LYS A 142 -0.50 -10.83 -8.59
C LYS A 142 -0.63 -12.12 -9.41
N ARG A 143 0.40 -12.98 -9.40
CA ARG A 143 0.36 -14.28 -10.09
C ARG A 143 -0.78 -15.20 -9.63
N HIS A 144 -1.36 -14.95 -8.47
CA HIS A 144 -2.50 -15.73 -7.96
C HIS A 144 -3.85 -15.17 -8.39
N LEU A 145 -3.91 -13.93 -8.90
CA LEU A 145 -5.16 -13.23 -9.24
C LEU A 145 -5.66 -13.55 -10.66
N GLY A 146 -4.81 -14.16 -11.50
CA GLY A 146 -5.13 -14.33 -12.91
C GLY A 146 -5.02 -13.01 -13.70
N ASP A 147 -5.74 -12.94 -14.81
CA ASP A 147 -5.72 -11.76 -15.69
C ASP A 147 -6.77 -10.73 -15.23
N VAL A 148 -6.39 -9.89 -14.27
CA VAL A 148 -7.25 -8.83 -13.71
C VAL A 148 -6.68 -7.44 -13.98
N SER A 149 -7.56 -6.46 -14.19
CA SER A 149 -7.18 -5.06 -14.34
C SER A 149 -7.23 -4.36 -12.97
N ILE A 150 -6.07 -4.10 -12.39
CA ILE A 150 -5.96 -3.45 -11.09
C ILE A 150 -6.03 -1.93 -11.29
N MET A 151 -7.02 -1.27 -10.67
CA MET A 151 -7.19 0.19 -10.72
C MET A 151 -7.02 0.75 -12.16
N ASN A 152 -7.64 0.11 -13.15
CA ASN A 152 -7.51 0.46 -14.58
C ASN A 152 -6.05 0.46 -15.08
N ASN A 153 -5.21 -0.40 -14.55
CA ASN A 153 -3.78 -0.52 -14.89
C ASN A 153 -2.97 0.78 -14.67
N ILE A 154 -3.39 1.63 -13.74
CA ILE A 154 -2.72 2.91 -13.45
C ILE A 154 -1.27 2.69 -13.01
N HIS A 155 -0.99 1.66 -12.22
CA HIS A 155 0.37 1.31 -11.81
C HIS A 155 1.32 1.15 -13.01
N ASN A 156 0.93 0.35 -13.99
CA ASN A 156 1.74 0.13 -15.19
C ASN A 156 1.98 1.43 -15.99
N LYS A 157 0.96 2.29 -16.10
CA LYS A 157 1.07 3.62 -16.73
C LYS A 157 2.09 4.50 -15.98
N LEU A 158 1.99 4.58 -14.66
CA LEU A 158 2.90 5.38 -13.84
C LEU A 158 4.33 4.83 -13.87
N ARG A 159 4.51 3.51 -13.88
CA ARG A 159 5.81 2.85 -14.04
C ARG A 159 6.46 3.21 -15.39
N ALA A 160 5.69 3.22 -16.47
CA ALA A 160 6.20 3.62 -17.78
C ALA A 160 6.63 5.09 -17.80
N GLN A 161 5.86 5.99 -17.18
CA GLN A 161 6.22 7.41 -17.05
C GLN A 161 7.50 7.59 -16.22
N ALA A 162 7.62 6.88 -15.08
CA ALA A 162 8.82 6.92 -14.25
C ALA A 162 10.06 6.44 -15.00
N ALA A 163 9.94 5.34 -15.75
CA ALA A 163 11.04 4.80 -16.57
C ALA A 163 11.49 5.80 -17.66
N ALA A 164 10.53 6.46 -18.32
CA ALA A 164 10.83 7.50 -19.32
C ALA A 164 11.55 8.71 -18.69
N TYR A 165 11.08 9.18 -17.54
CA TYR A 165 11.71 10.26 -16.80
C TYR A 165 13.16 9.91 -16.40
N LEU A 166 13.38 8.75 -15.78
CA LEU A 166 14.72 8.31 -15.36
C LEU A 166 15.69 8.13 -16.53
N LYS A 167 15.18 7.71 -17.70
CA LYS A 167 15.98 7.62 -18.92
C LYS A 167 16.43 9.02 -19.39
N ALA A 168 15.53 10.00 -19.36
CA ALA A 168 15.83 11.37 -19.78
C ALA A 168 16.84 12.07 -18.84
N GLN A 169 16.94 11.67 -17.57
CA GLN A 169 17.92 12.24 -16.63
C GLN A 169 19.35 11.69 -16.81
N LYS A 170 19.49 10.58 -17.53
CA LYS A 170 20.80 9.90 -17.75
C LYS A 170 21.47 10.29 -19.09
N GLY A 171 20.80 11.03 -19.93
CA GLY A 171 21.29 11.52 -21.21
C GLY A 171 21.70 12.98 -21.11
#